data_f926689460d38e588718896e6e3fef1f
#
_entry.id   f926689460d38e588718896e6e3fef1f
#
_cell.length_a   1.000
_cell.length_b   1.000
_cell.length_c   1.000
_cell.angle_alpha   90.00
_cell.angle_beta   90.00
_cell.angle_gamma   90.00
#
_symmetry.space_group_name_H-M   'P 1'
#
loop_
_entity.id
_entity.type
_entity.pdbx_description
1 polymer ?
#
loop_
_entity_poly.entity_id
_entity_poly.type
_entity_poly.pdbx_seq_one_letter_code
_entity_poly.pdbx_strand_id
1 'polypeptide(L)'
;MYDIVIIGSGPAGLSSAIYAQRAGLKTVVVEKNYLGTGQIAESERVDNYPGLYGENGFDLGEKFRTHAESLGTEFIEGEAVKISKNTTDYSIELDNGNSLETHTVIYAVGTERRKLQVEGEKEFSGRGVSYCAVCDAAFYKDKILSLIHISEPTRQEAIS
;
A
#
# COMPACT_ATOMS: atom_id res chain seq x y z
N MET A 1 -0.69 13.65 21.28
CA MET A 1 0.53 12.92 20.95
C MET A 1 0.25 11.44 20.96
N TYR A 2 0.71 10.69 19.99
CA TYR A 2 0.58 9.24 19.83
C TYR A 2 1.87 8.54 20.22
N ASP A 3 1.80 7.26 20.59
CA ASP A 3 2.98 6.43 20.74
C ASP A 3 3.48 6.01 19.36
N ILE A 4 2.53 5.66 18.47
CA ILE A 4 2.83 5.26 17.09
C ILE A 4 1.86 5.90 16.12
N VAL A 5 2.39 6.50 15.06
CA VAL A 5 1.63 6.82 13.83
C VAL A 5 2.06 5.86 12.74
N ILE A 6 1.09 5.20 12.13
CA ILE A 6 1.29 4.26 11.02
C ILE A 6 0.80 4.94 9.75
N ILE A 7 1.63 5.04 8.72
CA ILE A 7 1.30 5.65 7.45
C ILE A 7 1.01 4.56 6.43
N GLY A 8 -0.24 4.47 6.01
CA GLY A 8 -0.76 3.45 5.10
C GLY A 8 -1.52 2.32 5.81
N SER A 9 -2.69 1.98 5.27
CA SER A 9 -3.61 0.96 5.78
C SER A 9 -3.64 -0.33 4.94
N GLY A 10 -2.56 -0.60 4.19
CA GLY A 10 -2.36 -1.91 3.58
C GLY A 10 -2.12 -3.01 4.61
N PRO A 11 -1.96 -4.28 4.20
CA PRO A 11 -1.77 -5.42 5.11
C PRO A 11 -0.64 -5.21 6.12
N ALA A 12 0.45 -4.55 5.74
CA ALA A 12 1.57 -4.25 6.64
C ALA A 12 1.18 -3.23 7.73
N GLY A 13 0.50 -2.14 7.34
CA GLY A 13 0.05 -1.12 8.29
C GLY A 13 -1.01 -1.66 9.24
N LEU A 14 -2.01 -2.37 8.73
CA LEU A 14 -3.07 -2.96 9.54
C LEU A 14 -2.53 -4.02 10.51
N SER A 15 -1.60 -4.88 10.07
CA SER A 15 -0.93 -5.83 10.95
C SER A 15 -0.16 -5.12 12.06
N SER A 16 0.56 -4.04 11.72
CA SER A 16 1.28 -3.23 12.72
C SER A 16 0.34 -2.58 13.73
N ALA A 17 -0.80 -2.06 13.26
CA ALA A 17 -1.83 -1.46 14.12
C ALA A 17 -2.40 -2.47 15.11
N ILE A 18 -2.73 -3.68 14.65
CA ILE A 18 -3.24 -4.76 15.50
C ILE A 18 -2.23 -5.07 16.63
N TYR A 19 -0.95 -5.21 16.31
CA TYR A 19 0.05 -5.49 17.34
C TYR A 19 0.30 -4.32 18.28
N ALA A 20 0.30 -3.09 17.77
CA ALA A 20 0.45 -1.88 18.59
C ALA A 20 -0.72 -1.74 19.59
N GLN A 21 -1.97 -1.95 19.15
CA GLN A 21 -3.13 -1.94 20.02
C GLN A 21 -3.07 -3.05 21.07
N ARG A 22 -2.65 -4.25 20.71
CA ARG A 22 -2.48 -5.36 21.66
C ARG A 22 -1.39 -5.07 22.69
N ALA A 23 -0.41 -4.25 22.37
CA ALA A 23 0.61 -3.77 23.30
C ALA A 23 0.16 -2.59 24.16
N GLY A 24 -1.08 -2.11 24.00
CA GLY A 24 -1.64 -0.98 24.74
C GLY A 24 -1.10 0.38 24.33
N LEU A 25 -0.54 0.49 23.12
CA LEU A 25 0.03 1.73 22.60
C LEU A 25 -1.05 2.59 21.97
N LYS A 26 -1.02 3.90 22.24
CA LYS A 26 -1.90 4.87 21.60
C LYS A 26 -1.51 5.02 20.14
N THR A 27 -2.29 4.39 19.24
CA THR A 27 -1.96 4.19 17.84
C THR A 27 -3.00 4.84 16.94
N VAL A 28 -2.52 5.45 15.84
CA VAL A 28 -3.37 5.94 14.75
C VAL A 28 -2.79 5.50 13.41
N VAL A 29 -3.68 5.16 12.49
CA VAL A 29 -3.35 4.88 11.08
C VAL A 29 -3.77 6.08 10.24
N VAL A 30 -2.85 6.61 9.45
CA VAL A 30 -3.11 7.65 8.45
C VAL A 30 -3.23 6.99 7.09
N GLU A 31 -4.35 7.22 6.40
CA GLU A 31 -4.61 6.66 5.07
C GLU A 31 -5.19 7.72 4.15
N LYS A 32 -4.63 7.86 2.96
CA LYS A 32 -5.08 8.84 1.97
C LYS A 32 -6.43 8.52 1.34
N ASN A 33 -6.81 7.24 1.30
CA ASN A 33 -8.09 6.80 0.77
C ASN A 33 -8.95 6.27 1.92
N TYR A 34 -10.12 6.85 2.14
CA TYR A 34 -10.98 6.58 3.30
C TYR A 34 -11.18 5.09 3.62
N LEU A 35 -11.41 4.26 2.59
CA LEU A 35 -11.55 2.80 2.74
C LEU A 35 -10.33 2.05 2.17
N GLY A 36 -9.17 2.70 2.07
CA GLY A 36 -7.97 2.09 1.53
C GLY A 36 -7.51 0.90 2.37
N THR A 37 -7.27 -0.23 1.72
CA THR A 37 -6.64 -1.41 2.31
C THR A 37 -5.40 -1.83 1.52
N GLY A 38 -4.89 -0.92 0.67
CA GLY A 38 -3.71 -1.11 -0.16
C GLY A 38 -3.98 -1.97 -1.40
N GLN A 39 -2.89 -2.36 -2.06
CA GLN A 39 -2.97 -3.11 -3.33
C GLN A 39 -3.65 -4.48 -3.22
N ILE A 40 -3.82 -5.03 -2.03
CA ILE A 40 -4.54 -6.29 -1.85
C ILE A 40 -5.97 -6.21 -2.38
N ALA A 41 -6.61 -5.04 -2.26
CA ALA A 41 -7.98 -4.83 -2.74
C ALA A 41 -8.14 -4.98 -4.26
N GLU A 42 -7.06 -4.88 -5.04
CA GLU A 42 -7.05 -5.06 -6.49
C GLU A 42 -7.01 -6.54 -6.91
N SER A 43 -6.78 -7.45 -5.97
CA SER A 43 -6.63 -8.88 -6.25
C SER A 43 -8.00 -9.55 -6.32
N GLU A 44 -8.36 -10.16 -7.45
CA GLU A 44 -9.60 -10.92 -7.57
C GLU A 44 -9.62 -12.12 -6.63
N ARG A 45 -8.43 -12.69 -6.36
CA ARG A 45 -8.29 -13.88 -5.53
C ARG A 45 -6.93 -13.90 -4.85
N VAL A 46 -6.91 -14.24 -3.56
CA VAL A 46 -5.71 -14.37 -2.74
C VAL A 46 -5.55 -15.82 -2.30
N ASP A 47 -4.54 -16.51 -2.84
CA ASP A 47 -4.28 -17.92 -2.59
C ASP A 47 -3.13 -18.21 -1.62
N ASN A 48 -2.41 -17.17 -1.20
CA ASN A 48 -1.18 -17.28 -0.42
C ASN A 48 -1.29 -16.69 1.00
N TYR A 49 -2.52 -16.43 1.48
CA TYR A 49 -2.72 -15.99 2.85
C TYR A 49 -3.20 -17.16 3.73
N PRO A 50 -2.41 -17.60 4.75
CA PRO A 50 -2.76 -18.75 5.58
C PRO A 50 -4.11 -18.57 6.30
N GLY A 51 -4.97 -19.57 6.20
CA GLY A 51 -6.28 -19.60 6.84
C GLY A 51 -7.40 -18.88 6.09
N LEU A 52 -7.08 -18.05 5.10
CA LEU A 52 -8.06 -17.30 4.28
C LEU A 52 -7.79 -17.52 2.78
N TYR A 53 -7.60 -18.77 2.40
CA TYR A 53 -7.35 -19.20 1.03
C TYR A 53 -8.57 -18.95 0.13
N GLY A 54 -8.33 -18.38 -1.04
CA GLY A 54 -9.35 -18.18 -2.07
C GLY A 54 -10.25 -16.96 -1.85
N GLU A 55 -9.98 -16.13 -0.85
CA GLU A 55 -10.73 -14.91 -0.59
C GLU A 55 -10.47 -13.86 -1.70
N ASN A 56 -11.48 -13.04 -1.97
CA ASN A 56 -11.30 -11.83 -2.74
C ASN A 56 -10.43 -10.84 -1.96
N GLY A 57 -9.53 -10.14 -2.64
CA GLY A 57 -8.58 -9.25 -1.98
C GLY A 57 -9.23 -8.04 -1.31
N PHE A 58 -10.33 -7.52 -1.86
CA PHE A 58 -11.10 -6.46 -1.23
C PHE A 58 -11.71 -6.95 0.10
N ASP A 59 -12.39 -8.09 0.09
CA ASP A 59 -13.01 -8.68 1.29
C ASP A 59 -11.96 -9.02 2.35
N LEU A 60 -10.79 -9.49 1.91
CA LEU A 60 -9.67 -9.77 2.82
C LEU A 60 -9.11 -8.49 3.46
N GLY A 61 -8.96 -7.42 2.69
CA GLY A 61 -8.56 -6.11 3.18
C GLY A 61 -9.54 -5.56 4.22
N GLU A 62 -10.85 -5.67 3.95
CA GLU A 62 -11.91 -5.28 4.89
C GLU A 62 -11.86 -6.08 6.19
N LYS A 63 -11.58 -7.38 6.13
CA LYS A 63 -11.41 -8.22 7.33
C LYS A 63 -10.22 -7.73 8.17
N PHE A 64 -9.11 -7.35 7.55
CA PHE A 64 -7.95 -6.81 8.27
C PHE A 64 -8.28 -5.48 8.93
N ARG A 65 -8.97 -4.59 8.21
CA ARG A 65 -9.38 -3.30 8.72
C ARG A 65 -10.33 -3.45 9.91
N THR A 66 -11.39 -4.24 9.75
CA THR A 66 -12.36 -4.53 10.82
C THR A 66 -11.68 -5.10 12.06
N HIS A 67 -10.68 -5.97 11.88
CA HIS A 67 -9.91 -6.49 13.01
C HIS A 67 -9.14 -5.38 13.73
N ALA A 68 -8.45 -4.49 13.01
CA ALA A 68 -7.75 -3.36 13.63
C ALA A 68 -8.71 -2.41 14.35
N GLU A 69 -9.86 -2.09 13.73
CA GLU A 69 -10.92 -1.25 14.33
C GLU A 69 -11.51 -1.86 15.60
N SER A 70 -11.73 -3.19 15.61
CA SER A 70 -12.27 -3.90 16.78
C SER A 70 -11.37 -3.83 18.01
N LEU A 71 -10.08 -3.56 17.81
CA LEU A 71 -9.10 -3.34 18.87
C LEU A 71 -8.96 -1.86 19.28
N GLY A 72 -9.74 -0.97 18.66
CA GLY A 72 -9.74 0.45 18.98
C GLY A 72 -8.74 1.28 18.19
N THR A 73 -8.25 0.78 17.04
CA THR A 73 -7.38 1.57 16.17
C THR A 73 -8.13 2.79 15.62
N GLU A 74 -7.55 3.97 15.81
CA GLU A 74 -8.03 5.21 15.21
C GLU A 74 -7.52 5.31 13.76
N PHE A 75 -8.39 5.79 12.85
CA PHE A 75 -8.04 6.07 11.47
C PHE A 75 -8.24 7.55 11.15
N ILE A 76 -7.27 8.16 10.51
CA ILE A 76 -7.32 9.54 10.01
C ILE A 76 -7.17 9.52 8.51
N GLU A 77 -8.14 10.10 7.80
CA GLU A 77 -8.06 10.31 6.36
C GLU A 77 -7.13 11.51 6.07
N GLY A 78 -6.15 11.30 5.20
CA GLY A 78 -5.21 12.32 4.75
C GLY A 78 -3.93 11.69 4.19
N GLU A 79 -3.25 12.45 3.34
CA GLU A 79 -1.94 12.06 2.83
C GLU A 79 -0.83 12.68 3.70
N ALA A 80 0.07 11.84 4.20
CA ALA A 80 1.25 12.30 4.91
C ALA A 80 2.24 12.89 3.89
N VAL A 81 2.35 14.23 3.88
CA VAL A 81 3.18 14.95 2.91
C VAL A 81 4.59 15.23 3.41
N LYS A 82 4.79 15.22 4.74
CA LYS A 82 6.10 15.44 5.33
C LYS A 82 6.22 14.78 6.69
N ILE A 83 7.39 14.19 6.95
CA ILE A 83 7.79 13.66 8.25
C ILE A 83 9.02 14.43 8.70
N SER A 84 8.93 15.06 9.86
CA SER A 84 10.03 15.82 10.48
C SER A 84 10.43 15.14 11.78
N LYS A 85 11.73 14.96 11.99
CA LYS A 85 12.27 14.47 13.26
C LYS A 85 12.62 15.64 14.16
N ASN A 86 12.03 15.66 15.33
CA ASN A 86 12.41 16.55 16.43
C ASN A 86 13.51 15.88 17.28
N THR A 87 13.81 16.42 18.46
CA THR A 87 14.86 15.87 19.33
C THR A 87 14.53 14.43 19.77
N THR A 88 13.30 14.16 20.18
CA THR A 88 12.84 12.88 20.73
C THR A 88 11.65 12.27 19.97
N ASP A 89 10.95 13.09 19.18
CA ASP A 89 9.66 12.77 18.61
C ASP A 89 9.64 13.10 17.10
N TYR A 90 8.54 12.76 16.45
CA TYR A 90 8.28 13.05 15.04
C TYR A 90 7.02 13.88 14.90
N SER A 91 7.03 14.79 13.94
CA SER A 91 5.87 15.52 13.46
C SER A 91 5.54 15.11 12.04
N ILE A 92 4.28 14.78 11.77
CA ILE A 92 3.79 14.34 10.48
C ILE A 92 2.77 15.38 10.00
N GLU A 93 3.10 16.05 8.90
CA GLU A 93 2.21 17.01 8.24
C GLU A 93 1.32 16.27 7.23
N LEU A 94 0.01 16.55 7.25
CA LEU A 94 -0.96 16.03 6.31
C LEU A 94 -1.30 17.06 5.24
N ASP A 95 -1.76 16.60 4.08
CA ASP A 95 -2.18 17.42 2.94
C ASP A 95 -3.29 18.43 3.26
N ASN A 96 -4.12 18.14 4.26
CA ASN A 96 -5.17 19.03 4.76
C ASN A 96 -4.68 20.11 5.76
N GLY A 97 -3.36 20.20 5.98
CA GLY A 97 -2.72 21.15 6.88
C GLY A 97 -2.71 20.76 8.36
N ASN A 98 -3.27 19.60 8.71
CA ASN A 98 -3.17 19.08 10.06
C ASN A 98 -1.77 18.51 10.33
N SER A 99 -1.38 18.43 11.61
CA SER A 99 -0.12 17.84 12.05
C SER A 99 -0.35 16.87 13.19
N LEU A 100 0.36 15.75 13.17
CA LEU A 100 0.32 14.70 14.19
C LEU A 100 1.70 14.57 14.85
N GLU A 101 1.71 14.57 16.18
CA GLU A 101 2.92 14.34 16.96
C GLU A 101 2.96 12.92 17.50
N THR A 102 4.11 12.25 17.37
CA THR A 102 4.30 10.86 17.77
C THR A 102 5.72 10.53 18.19
N HIS A 103 5.87 9.55 19.07
CA HIS A 103 7.19 9.00 19.43
C HIS A 103 7.79 8.14 18.32
N THR A 104 6.97 7.42 17.57
CA THR A 104 7.44 6.47 16.55
C THR A 104 6.59 6.54 15.30
N VAL A 105 7.20 6.36 14.14
CA VAL A 105 6.53 6.28 12.84
C VAL A 105 6.77 4.92 12.22
N ILE A 106 5.69 4.28 11.76
CA ILE A 106 5.77 3.11 10.90
C ILE A 106 5.35 3.52 9.49
N TYR A 107 6.29 3.41 8.55
CA TYR A 107 6.07 3.76 7.15
C TYR A 107 5.65 2.51 6.37
N ALA A 108 4.35 2.39 6.07
CA ALA A 108 3.72 1.22 5.46
C ALA A 108 2.92 1.57 4.19
N VAL A 109 3.40 2.55 3.42
CA VAL A 109 2.71 3.12 2.25
C VAL A 109 2.64 2.19 1.03
N GLY A 110 3.30 1.03 1.11
CA GLY A 110 3.36 0.10 -0.01
C GLY A 110 4.21 0.60 -1.18
N THR A 111 3.83 0.19 -2.38
CA THR A 111 4.52 0.56 -3.62
C THR A 111 3.52 1.00 -4.67
N GLU A 112 3.92 1.88 -5.55
CA GLU A 112 3.19 2.23 -6.75
C GLU A 112 3.96 1.72 -7.98
N ARG A 113 3.22 1.17 -8.95
CA ARG A 113 3.83 0.66 -10.18
C ARG A 113 4.33 1.83 -11.01
N ARG A 114 5.58 1.75 -11.43
CA ARG A 114 6.18 2.76 -12.30
C ARG A 114 5.49 2.74 -13.66
N LYS A 115 4.99 3.89 -14.09
CA LYS A 115 4.39 4.07 -15.41
C LYS A 115 5.44 4.21 -16.49
N LEU A 116 5.14 3.75 -17.71
CA LEU A 116 6.03 3.88 -18.89
C LEU A 116 6.14 5.33 -19.37
N GLN A 117 5.05 6.12 -19.15
CA GLN A 117 4.92 7.51 -19.60
C GLN A 117 4.98 7.65 -21.14
N VAL A 118 4.41 6.69 -21.85
CA VAL A 118 4.30 6.70 -23.31
C VAL A 118 2.88 7.02 -23.75
N GLU A 119 2.73 7.50 -24.96
CA GLU A 119 1.42 7.75 -25.58
C GLU A 119 0.61 6.45 -25.68
N GLY A 120 -0.69 6.51 -25.37
CA GLY A 120 -1.58 5.35 -25.35
C GLY A 120 -1.53 4.48 -24.10
N GLU A 121 -0.61 4.71 -23.15
CA GLU A 121 -0.46 3.88 -21.95
C GLU A 121 -1.76 3.76 -21.14
N LYS A 122 -2.46 4.88 -20.93
CA LYS A 122 -3.73 4.90 -20.21
C LYS A 122 -4.85 4.21 -20.99
N GLU A 123 -4.90 4.43 -22.29
CA GLU A 123 -5.92 3.88 -23.17
C GLU A 123 -5.84 2.37 -23.28
N PHE A 124 -4.61 1.83 -23.33
CA PHE A 124 -4.35 0.39 -23.48
C PHE A 124 -4.12 -0.32 -22.14
N SER A 125 -4.25 0.35 -21.00
CA SER A 125 -4.17 -0.27 -19.68
C SER A 125 -5.22 -1.37 -19.54
N GLY A 126 -4.79 -2.60 -19.23
CA GLY A 126 -5.64 -3.79 -19.18
C GLY A 126 -6.04 -4.36 -20.56
N ARG A 127 -5.68 -3.71 -21.67
CA ARG A 127 -6.00 -4.14 -23.05
C ARG A 127 -4.79 -4.24 -23.98
N GLY A 128 -3.60 -4.20 -23.44
CA GLY A 128 -2.35 -4.26 -24.20
C GLY A 128 -1.15 -3.84 -23.36
N VAL A 129 -1.36 -2.97 -22.37
CA VAL A 129 -0.37 -2.58 -21.38
C VAL A 129 -0.74 -3.21 -20.04
N SER A 130 0.17 -3.99 -19.47
CA SER A 130 0.01 -4.63 -18.17
C SER A 130 1.21 -4.32 -17.27
N TYR A 131 0.93 -4.17 -15.99
CA TYR A 131 1.93 -3.96 -14.93
C TYR A 131 2.04 -5.14 -13.97
N CYS A 132 1.23 -6.19 -14.15
CA CYS A 132 1.25 -7.38 -13.32
C CYS A 132 1.37 -8.62 -14.18
N ALA A 133 2.59 -9.12 -14.36
CA ALA A 133 2.80 -10.34 -15.15
C ALA A 133 2.06 -11.56 -14.55
N VAL A 134 2.02 -11.66 -13.23
CA VAL A 134 1.34 -12.78 -12.55
C VAL A 134 -0.18 -12.69 -12.69
N CYS A 135 -0.75 -11.47 -12.63
CA CYS A 135 -2.21 -11.28 -12.74
C CYS A 135 -2.71 -11.48 -14.17
N ASP A 136 -1.96 -10.96 -15.14
CA ASP A 136 -2.47 -10.74 -16.50
C ASP A 136 -1.85 -11.69 -17.54
N ALA A 137 -0.82 -12.47 -17.19
CA ALA A 137 -0.10 -13.30 -18.15
C ALA A 137 -1.03 -14.27 -18.92
N ALA A 138 -2.07 -14.78 -18.28
CA ALA A 138 -3.01 -15.70 -18.89
C ALA A 138 -3.79 -15.08 -20.06
N PHE A 139 -4.05 -13.77 -20.03
CA PHE A 139 -4.76 -13.04 -21.10
C PHE A 139 -3.90 -12.84 -22.35
N TYR A 140 -2.59 -13.00 -22.22
CA TYR A 140 -1.63 -12.77 -23.30
C TYR A 140 -1.02 -14.10 -23.82
N LYS A 141 -1.65 -15.24 -23.53
CA LYS A 141 -1.22 -16.53 -24.07
C LYS A 141 -1.14 -16.45 -25.59
N ASP A 142 -0.05 -16.98 -26.16
CA ASP A 142 0.24 -17.01 -27.60
C ASP A 142 0.34 -15.62 -28.25
N LYS A 143 0.58 -14.54 -27.46
CA LYS A 143 0.86 -13.19 -27.94
C LYS A 143 2.35 -12.87 -27.83
N ILE A 144 2.80 -11.98 -28.72
CA ILE A 144 4.16 -11.41 -28.64
C ILE A 144 4.10 -10.25 -27.65
N LEU A 145 4.90 -10.32 -26.59
CA LEU A 145 4.99 -9.29 -25.55
C LEU A 145 6.34 -8.58 -25.61
N SER A 146 6.30 -7.27 -25.40
CA SER A 146 7.49 -6.47 -25.14
C SER A 146 7.60 -6.19 -23.64
N LEU A 147 8.74 -6.54 -23.05
CA LEU A 147 9.02 -6.23 -21.65
C LEU A 147 9.93 -5.00 -21.58
N ILE A 148 9.77 -4.17 -20.54
CA ILE A 148 10.54 -2.92 -20.44
C ILE A 148 12.06 -3.15 -20.47
N HIS A 149 12.55 -4.23 -19.86
CA HIS A 149 13.98 -4.56 -19.87
C HIS A 149 14.48 -5.09 -21.24
N ILE A 150 13.58 -5.51 -22.14
CA ILE A 150 13.90 -5.84 -23.52
C ILE A 150 13.97 -4.55 -24.35
N SER A 151 13.07 -3.62 -24.06
CA SER A 151 12.95 -2.34 -24.79
C SER A 151 14.01 -1.32 -24.37
N GLU A 152 14.55 -1.43 -23.14
CA GLU A 152 15.56 -0.54 -22.56
C GLU A 152 16.74 -1.33 -21.98
N PRO A 153 17.52 -2.06 -22.80
CA PRO A 153 18.62 -2.93 -22.31
C PRO A 153 19.71 -2.16 -21.56
N THR A 154 19.91 -0.89 -21.85
CA THR A 154 20.90 -0.04 -21.18
C THR A 154 20.57 0.31 -19.72
N ARG A 155 19.35 0.08 -19.28
CA ARG A 155 18.93 0.33 -17.89
C ARG A 155 19.32 -0.79 -16.93
N GLN A 156 19.64 -1.98 -17.43
CA GLN A 156 20.08 -3.10 -16.60
C GLN A 156 21.53 -2.95 -16.11
N GLU A 157 22.38 -2.24 -16.82
CA GLU A 157 23.78 -2.03 -16.41
C GLU A 157 23.96 -1.08 -15.22
N ALA A 158 22.94 -0.32 -14.87
CA ALA A 158 22.98 0.66 -13.77
C ALA A 158 22.59 0.09 -12.39
N ILE A 159 22.29 -1.21 -12.29
CA ILE A 159 21.78 -1.87 -11.05
C ILE A 159 22.72 -3.02 -10.60
N SER A 160 23.88 -3.15 -11.20
CA SER A 160 24.93 -4.09 -10.76
C SER A 160 25.91 -3.46 -9.77
#